data_e85647431b1a1de91bd331d67eb107ec
#
_entry.id   e85647431b1a1de91bd331d67eb107ec
#
_cell.length_a   1.000
_cell.length_b   1.000
_cell.length_c   1.000
_cell.angle_alpha   90.00
_cell.angle_beta   90.00
_cell.angle_gamma   90.00
#
_symmetry.space_group_name_H-M   'P 1'
#
loop_
_entity.id
_entity.type
_entity.pdbx_description
1 polymer ?
#
loop_
_entity_poly.entity_id
_entity_poly.type
_entity_poly.pdbx_seq_one_letter_code
_entity_poly.pdbx_strand_id
1 'polypeptide(L)'
;MPPRKGVKHRGPVQLRRRRNDETTTTDERLLDQRGPTDWVHTDPWRVLRIQSEFVEGFGALAEIPHAVTVFGSARTTESDPEYASARVIGAALANAGYAVITGGGPGVMAAANRGACDADGYSVGLGIELPFEQGLNEWVDLGVNFRYFFARKTMFMKYSQAFVCLPGGFGTMDELFEALTLVQTRKVTQFPIVLFGTAYWQGLLDWLRTSMLAAGKIGEDDLALLHCTDDVDELVRIVLESHKHNAVPATLHP
;
A
#
# COMPACT_ATOMS: atom_id res chain seq x y z
N MET A 1 -16.68 16.52 29.93
CA MET A 1 -15.46 15.69 29.88
C MET A 1 -14.73 16.05 28.60
N PRO A 2 -13.44 16.42 28.60
CA PRO A 2 -12.74 16.69 27.35
C PRO A 2 -12.64 15.39 26.52
N PRO A 3 -12.68 15.45 25.18
CA PRO A 3 -12.63 14.29 24.33
C PRO A 3 -11.35 13.48 24.62
N ARG A 4 -11.49 12.16 24.72
CA ARG A 4 -10.37 11.25 24.95
C ARG A 4 -9.38 11.39 23.79
N LYS A 5 -8.15 11.82 24.08
CA LYS A 5 -7.07 11.97 23.10
C LYS A 5 -6.81 10.60 22.44
N GLY A 6 -6.57 10.64 21.12
CA GLY A 6 -6.38 9.47 20.27
C GLY A 6 -5.34 8.47 20.79
N VAL A 7 -5.42 7.26 20.28
CA VAL A 7 -4.50 6.16 20.57
C VAL A 7 -3.27 6.35 19.68
N LYS A 8 -2.06 6.36 20.26
CA LYS A 8 -0.80 6.36 19.50
C LYS A 8 -0.25 4.92 19.50
N HIS A 9 0.09 4.43 18.34
CA HIS A 9 0.74 3.13 18.19
C HIS A 9 2.26 3.29 18.15
N ARG A 10 2.96 2.35 18.77
CA ARG A 10 4.42 2.23 18.74
C ARG A 10 4.74 0.75 18.48
N GLY A 11 4.80 0.37 17.20
CA GLY A 11 4.76 -1.02 16.83
C GLY A 11 3.46 -1.69 17.34
N PRO A 12 3.51 -2.89 17.91
CA PRO A 12 2.33 -3.57 18.45
C PRO A 12 1.74 -2.91 19.70
N VAL A 13 2.40 -1.89 20.27
CA VAL A 13 1.98 -1.27 21.54
C VAL A 13 1.05 -0.09 21.30
N GLN A 14 -0.14 -0.13 21.93
CA GLN A 14 -1.08 0.97 22.00
C GLN A 14 -0.81 1.88 23.21
N LEU A 15 -0.52 3.16 22.98
CA LEU A 15 -0.34 4.17 24.03
C LEU A 15 -1.57 5.07 24.13
N ARG A 16 -2.33 4.97 25.20
CA ARG A 16 -3.53 5.80 25.47
C ARG A 16 -3.26 7.08 26.27
N ARG A 17 -2.05 7.27 26.81
CA ARG A 17 -1.66 8.46 27.56
C ARG A 17 -0.33 8.97 27.05
N ARG A 18 -0.26 10.28 26.79
CA ARG A 18 0.98 10.99 26.54
C ARG A 18 1.76 11.11 27.84
N ARG A 19 2.94 10.52 27.92
CA ARG A 19 4.05 10.99 28.74
C ARG A 19 5.18 11.23 27.76
N ASN A 20 5.55 12.50 27.59
CA ASN A 20 6.59 13.05 26.71
C ASN A 20 6.26 13.03 25.20
N ASP A 21 6.26 14.23 24.63
CA ASP A 21 6.19 14.49 23.20
C ASP A 21 7.52 14.14 22.50
N GLU A 22 7.83 12.86 22.34
CA GLU A 22 8.80 12.48 21.33
C GLU A 22 8.05 12.50 19.98
N THR A 23 8.30 13.54 19.21
CA THR A 23 7.73 13.75 17.86
C THR A 23 8.45 12.95 16.79
N THR A 24 9.54 12.26 17.12
CA THR A 24 10.41 11.52 16.18
C THR A 24 9.89 10.12 15.91
N THR A 25 9.87 9.71 14.64
CA THR A 25 9.55 8.34 14.20
C THR A 25 10.75 7.41 14.33
N THR A 26 10.52 6.11 14.16
CA THR A 26 11.57 5.10 14.16
C THR A 26 12.45 5.22 12.91
N ASP A 27 11.87 5.55 11.76
CA ASP A 27 12.62 5.82 10.52
C ASP A 27 13.49 7.07 10.65
N GLU A 28 12.97 8.15 11.23
CA GLU A 28 13.76 9.36 11.48
C GLU A 28 14.97 9.06 12.38
N ARG A 29 14.78 8.26 13.43
CA ARG A 29 15.89 7.83 14.30
C ARG A 29 16.87 6.88 13.61
N LEU A 30 16.43 6.08 12.64
CA LEU A 30 17.30 5.22 11.85
C LEU A 30 18.21 6.06 10.94
N LEU A 31 17.69 7.15 10.39
CA LEU A 31 18.40 8.02 9.45
C LEU A 31 19.21 9.14 10.16
N ASP A 32 19.01 9.33 11.47
CA ASP A 32 19.72 10.34 12.26
C ASP A 32 21.18 9.90 12.53
N GLN A 33 22.13 10.62 11.97
CA GLN A 33 23.57 10.40 12.14
C GLN A 33 24.11 11.18 13.34
N ARG A 34 24.13 10.59 14.52
CA ARG A 34 24.62 11.23 15.76
C ARG A 34 26.08 10.96 16.09
N GLY A 35 26.95 10.86 15.13
CA GLY A 35 28.39 10.69 15.35
C GLY A 35 28.91 9.32 14.96
N PRO A 36 30.25 9.19 14.82
CA PRO A 36 30.84 8.07 14.09
C PRO A 36 30.79 6.70 14.81
N THR A 37 30.43 6.65 16.07
CA THR A 37 30.42 5.38 16.85
C THR A 37 29.08 5.00 17.46
N ASP A 38 28.05 5.86 17.39
CA ASP A 38 26.75 5.59 18.00
C ASP A 38 26.00 4.41 17.36
N TRP A 39 26.23 4.15 16.08
CA TRP A 39 25.64 3.01 15.37
C TRP A 39 26.09 1.65 15.97
N VAL A 40 27.34 1.56 16.46
CA VAL A 40 27.87 0.32 17.03
C VAL A 40 27.06 -0.13 18.27
N HIS A 41 26.50 0.84 19.01
CA HIS A 41 25.76 0.58 20.23
C HIS A 41 24.25 0.45 20.01
N THR A 42 23.70 1.03 18.95
CA THR A 42 22.27 1.11 18.72
C THR A 42 21.78 0.29 17.50
N ASP A 43 22.55 0.25 16.41
CA ASP A 43 22.14 -0.36 15.16
C ASP A 43 22.03 -1.90 15.18
N PRO A 44 22.88 -2.67 15.92
CA PRO A 44 22.64 -4.10 16.04
C PRO A 44 21.25 -4.45 16.60
N TRP A 45 20.76 -3.69 17.58
CA TRP A 45 19.41 -3.86 18.13
C TRP A 45 18.32 -3.39 17.17
N ARG A 46 18.61 -2.41 16.30
CA ARG A 46 17.70 -1.99 15.22
C ARG A 46 17.55 -3.08 14.17
N VAL A 47 18.65 -3.74 13.78
CA VAL A 47 18.60 -4.85 12.83
C VAL A 47 17.68 -5.97 13.35
N LEU A 48 17.76 -6.33 14.62
CA LEU A 48 16.85 -7.31 15.21
C LEU A 48 15.38 -6.86 15.18
N ARG A 49 15.11 -5.58 15.38
CA ARG A 49 13.76 -5.02 15.26
C ARG A 49 13.24 -5.04 13.82
N ILE A 50 14.11 -4.71 12.86
CA ILE A 50 13.77 -4.81 11.43
C ILE A 50 13.42 -6.26 11.08
N GLN A 51 14.23 -7.21 11.50
CA GLN A 51 13.96 -8.63 11.31
C GLN A 51 12.63 -9.06 11.95
N SER A 52 12.33 -8.58 13.17
CA SER A 52 11.07 -8.92 13.82
C SER A 52 9.86 -8.41 13.04
N GLU A 53 9.93 -7.24 12.42
CA GLU A 53 8.83 -6.71 11.60
C GLU A 53 8.59 -7.56 10.33
N PHE A 54 9.64 -8.09 9.73
CA PHE A 54 9.47 -9.05 8.63
C PHE A 54 8.82 -10.36 9.11
N VAL A 55 9.26 -10.91 10.25
CA VAL A 55 8.68 -12.12 10.82
C VAL A 55 7.21 -11.90 11.19
N GLU A 56 6.89 -10.79 11.87
CA GLU A 56 5.53 -10.42 12.23
C GLU A 56 4.65 -10.23 10.98
N GLY A 57 5.13 -9.47 9.99
CA GLY A 57 4.39 -9.21 8.77
C GLY A 57 4.15 -10.49 7.95
N PHE A 58 5.16 -11.32 7.76
CA PHE A 58 5.00 -12.60 7.05
C PHE A 58 4.09 -13.55 7.81
N GLY A 59 4.21 -13.63 9.13
CA GLY A 59 3.36 -14.47 9.96
C GLY A 59 1.90 -14.04 9.95
N ALA A 60 1.64 -12.74 10.11
CA ALA A 60 0.28 -12.21 10.13
C ALA A 60 -0.45 -12.34 8.78
N LEU A 61 0.30 -12.25 7.68
CA LEU A 61 -0.27 -12.26 6.32
C LEU A 61 -0.18 -13.63 5.64
N ALA A 62 0.36 -14.66 6.33
CA ALA A 62 0.63 -15.97 5.72
C ALA A 62 -0.63 -16.66 5.15
N GLU A 63 -1.78 -16.45 5.78
CA GLU A 63 -3.03 -17.16 5.48
C GLU A 63 -4.10 -16.26 4.86
N ILE A 64 -3.75 -15.02 4.46
CA ILE A 64 -4.75 -14.17 3.79
C ILE A 64 -5.09 -14.74 2.40
N PRO A 65 -6.34 -14.57 1.93
CA PRO A 65 -6.70 -14.90 0.55
C PRO A 65 -5.87 -14.10 -0.46
N HIS A 66 -5.99 -14.46 -1.75
CA HIS A 66 -5.48 -13.58 -2.81
C HIS A 66 -5.97 -12.14 -2.57
N ALA A 67 -5.08 -11.19 -2.69
CA ALA A 67 -5.38 -9.82 -2.29
C ALA A 67 -5.04 -8.81 -3.37
N VAL A 68 -5.74 -7.69 -3.36
CA VAL A 68 -5.44 -6.51 -4.19
C VAL A 68 -5.19 -5.33 -3.27
N THR A 69 -4.10 -4.62 -3.52
CA THR A 69 -3.81 -3.41 -2.75
C THR A 69 -4.40 -2.18 -3.41
N VAL A 70 -5.08 -1.36 -2.61
CA VAL A 70 -5.66 -0.09 -3.03
C VAL A 70 -4.92 1.06 -2.36
N PHE A 71 -4.34 1.93 -3.18
CA PHE A 71 -3.66 3.16 -2.77
C PHE A 71 -4.46 4.40 -3.17
N GLY A 72 -4.29 5.48 -2.41
CA GLY A 72 -4.90 6.77 -2.70
C GLY A 72 -4.68 7.77 -1.56
N SER A 73 -5.31 8.93 -1.68
CA SER A 73 -5.13 10.03 -0.73
C SER A 73 -5.73 9.73 0.64
N ALA A 74 -4.94 9.93 1.70
CA ALA A 74 -5.42 9.97 3.09
C ALA A 74 -6.25 11.22 3.39
N ARG A 75 -6.25 12.23 2.51
CA ARG A 75 -6.94 13.51 2.70
C ARG A 75 -8.33 13.57 2.07
N THR A 76 -8.70 12.55 1.29
CA THR A 76 -10.02 12.41 0.70
C THR A 76 -11.07 12.32 1.80
N THR A 77 -12.13 13.12 1.70
CA THR A 77 -13.25 13.13 2.64
C THR A 77 -14.41 12.27 2.13
N GLU A 78 -15.36 11.91 3.01
CA GLU A 78 -16.53 11.12 2.61
C GLU A 78 -17.43 11.80 1.56
N SER A 79 -17.33 13.13 1.42
CA SER A 79 -18.05 13.91 0.41
C SER A 79 -17.38 13.93 -0.96
N ASP A 80 -16.14 13.48 -1.07
CA ASP A 80 -15.39 13.51 -2.32
C ASP A 80 -15.78 12.31 -3.22
N PRO A 81 -15.87 12.51 -4.53
CA PRO A 81 -16.19 11.42 -5.47
C PRO A 81 -15.23 10.23 -5.37
N GLU A 82 -13.97 10.49 -5.10
CA GLU A 82 -12.93 9.47 -4.97
C GLU A 82 -13.19 8.53 -3.78
N TYR A 83 -13.82 9.04 -2.69
CA TYR A 83 -14.22 8.21 -1.56
C TYR A 83 -15.29 7.19 -1.98
N ALA A 84 -16.32 7.66 -2.67
CA ALA A 84 -17.38 6.79 -3.18
C ALA A 84 -16.81 5.74 -4.15
N SER A 85 -15.95 6.16 -5.08
CA SER A 85 -15.28 5.26 -6.02
C SER A 85 -14.44 4.20 -5.30
N ALA A 86 -13.62 4.61 -4.32
CA ALA A 86 -12.80 3.69 -3.54
C ALA A 86 -13.63 2.64 -2.79
N ARG A 87 -14.78 3.05 -2.22
CA ARG A 87 -15.70 2.15 -1.54
C ARG A 87 -16.32 1.13 -2.49
N VAL A 88 -16.76 1.58 -3.67
CA VAL A 88 -17.30 0.69 -4.71
C VAL A 88 -16.23 -0.29 -5.21
N ILE A 89 -15.00 0.18 -5.44
CA ILE A 89 -13.85 -0.67 -5.83
C ILE A 89 -13.57 -1.72 -4.76
N GLY A 90 -13.52 -1.34 -3.47
CA GLY A 90 -13.31 -2.29 -2.38
C GLY A 90 -14.36 -3.39 -2.35
N ALA A 91 -15.65 -3.03 -2.50
CA ALA A 91 -16.75 -3.98 -2.57
C ALA A 91 -16.67 -4.89 -3.81
N ALA A 92 -16.32 -4.33 -4.98
CA ALA A 92 -16.21 -5.09 -6.22
C ALA A 92 -15.06 -6.12 -6.17
N LEU A 93 -13.91 -5.74 -5.61
CA LEU A 93 -12.78 -6.65 -5.40
C LEU A 93 -13.12 -7.76 -4.41
N ALA A 94 -13.80 -7.45 -3.31
CA ALA A 94 -14.26 -8.43 -2.33
C ALA A 94 -15.27 -9.42 -2.96
N ASN A 95 -16.23 -8.93 -3.73
CA ASN A 95 -17.19 -9.77 -4.49
C ASN A 95 -16.50 -10.65 -5.54
N ALA A 96 -15.35 -10.23 -6.06
CA ALA A 96 -14.53 -11.03 -6.96
C ALA A 96 -13.61 -12.04 -6.22
N GLY A 97 -13.70 -12.14 -4.90
CA GLY A 97 -12.99 -13.11 -4.06
C GLY A 97 -11.59 -12.67 -3.60
N TYR A 98 -11.27 -11.38 -3.69
CA TYR A 98 -10.01 -10.84 -3.21
C TYR A 98 -10.15 -10.19 -1.84
N ALA A 99 -9.13 -10.38 -0.99
CA ALA A 99 -8.93 -9.49 0.15
C ALA A 99 -8.50 -8.10 -0.33
N VAL A 100 -8.90 -7.06 0.39
CA VAL A 100 -8.51 -5.68 0.08
C VAL A 100 -7.45 -5.22 1.08
N ILE A 101 -6.25 -4.98 0.58
CA ILE A 101 -5.16 -4.43 1.37
C ILE A 101 -5.09 -2.92 1.16
N THR A 102 -4.94 -2.16 2.23
CA THR A 102 -4.65 -0.72 2.18
C THR A 102 -3.56 -0.35 3.19
N GLY A 103 -3.17 0.93 3.19
CA GLY A 103 -2.31 1.46 4.26
C GLY A 103 -3.00 1.60 5.62
N GLY A 104 -4.27 1.24 5.73
CA GLY A 104 -5.03 1.26 6.99
C GLY A 104 -5.38 2.66 7.51
N GLY A 105 -5.00 3.74 6.82
CA GLY A 105 -5.28 5.12 7.20
C GLY A 105 -6.67 5.62 6.80
N PRO A 106 -6.92 6.93 6.91
CA PRO A 106 -8.18 7.56 6.50
C PRO A 106 -8.29 7.73 4.97
N GLY A 107 -9.34 8.38 4.53
CA GLY A 107 -9.58 8.77 3.14
C GLY A 107 -9.86 7.57 2.24
N VAL A 108 -9.20 7.50 1.08
CA VAL A 108 -9.34 6.40 0.12
C VAL A 108 -9.11 5.03 0.76
N MET A 109 -8.15 4.93 1.68
CA MET A 109 -7.85 3.68 2.39
C MET A 109 -9.04 3.21 3.24
N ALA A 110 -9.61 4.10 4.05
CA ALA A 110 -10.79 3.79 4.85
C ALA A 110 -12.00 3.45 3.96
N ALA A 111 -12.17 4.17 2.83
CA ALA A 111 -13.25 3.91 1.88
C ALA A 111 -13.14 2.51 1.26
N ALA A 112 -11.95 2.12 0.80
CA ALA A 112 -11.72 0.80 0.21
C ALA A 112 -11.90 -0.33 1.24
N ASN A 113 -11.36 -0.18 2.47
CA ASN A 113 -11.59 -1.12 3.55
C ASN A 113 -13.08 -1.25 3.89
N ARG A 114 -13.82 -0.12 3.99
CA ARG A 114 -15.25 -0.10 4.21
C ARG A 114 -16.01 -0.82 3.11
N GLY A 115 -15.62 -0.60 1.86
CA GLY A 115 -16.22 -1.30 0.72
C GLY A 115 -16.04 -2.81 0.79
N ALA A 116 -14.87 -3.29 1.20
CA ALA A 116 -14.64 -4.71 1.42
C ALA A 116 -15.54 -5.27 2.53
N CYS A 117 -15.66 -4.58 3.67
CA CYS A 117 -16.56 -4.97 4.76
C CYS A 117 -18.03 -4.94 4.34
N ASP A 118 -18.47 -3.94 3.55
CA ASP A 118 -19.84 -3.85 3.05
C ASP A 118 -20.23 -5.07 2.18
N ALA A 119 -19.24 -5.73 1.56
CA ALA A 119 -19.40 -6.93 0.74
C ALA A 119 -19.04 -8.23 1.48
N ASP A 120 -18.93 -8.20 2.81
CA ASP A 120 -18.51 -9.32 3.66
C ASP A 120 -17.16 -9.94 3.26
N GLY A 121 -16.28 -9.12 2.70
CA GLY A 121 -14.94 -9.49 2.26
C GLY A 121 -13.87 -9.21 3.31
N TYR A 122 -12.65 -9.70 3.08
CA TYR A 122 -11.55 -9.60 4.03
C TYR A 122 -10.78 -8.29 3.86
N SER A 123 -10.72 -7.49 4.91
CA SER A 123 -10.15 -6.13 4.91
C SER A 123 -8.83 -6.09 5.70
N VAL A 124 -7.76 -5.66 5.05
CA VAL A 124 -6.40 -5.65 5.62
C VAL A 124 -5.84 -4.23 5.65
N GLY A 125 -5.25 -3.85 6.77
CA GLY A 125 -4.58 -2.57 6.95
C GLY A 125 -3.10 -2.74 7.30
N LEU A 126 -2.21 -2.27 6.45
CA LEU A 126 -0.78 -2.22 6.72
C LEU A 126 -0.40 -0.80 7.14
N GLY A 127 -0.48 -0.52 8.44
CA GLY A 127 -0.16 0.78 9.02
C GLY A 127 1.32 1.08 9.09
N ILE A 128 1.65 2.35 9.25
CA ILE A 128 3.01 2.83 9.48
C ILE A 128 3.04 3.81 10.65
N GLU A 129 4.11 3.78 11.43
CA GLU A 129 4.31 4.77 12.49
C GLU A 129 4.54 6.15 11.89
N LEU A 130 3.58 7.05 12.04
CA LEU A 130 3.68 8.44 11.62
C LEU A 130 3.52 9.39 12.82
N PRO A 131 4.17 10.57 12.81
CA PRO A 131 4.11 11.51 13.94
C PRO A 131 2.69 12.00 14.26
N PHE A 132 1.82 12.00 13.25
CA PHE A 132 0.50 12.62 13.30
C PHE A 132 -0.68 11.66 13.09
N GLU A 133 -0.45 10.41 12.68
CA GLU A 133 -1.51 9.43 12.46
C GLU A 133 -1.84 8.62 13.71
N GLN A 134 -3.14 8.28 13.87
CA GLN A 134 -3.69 7.78 15.13
C GLN A 134 -4.22 6.34 15.02
N GLY A 135 -3.56 5.48 14.26
CA GLY A 135 -3.93 4.06 14.17
C GLY A 135 -4.66 3.69 12.88
N LEU A 136 -5.10 2.45 12.82
CA LEU A 136 -5.82 1.91 11.68
C LEU A 136 -7.28 2.38 11.69
N ASN A 137 -7.89 2.50 10.51
CA ASN A 137 -9.31 2.80 10.38
C ASN A 137 -10.17 1.65 10.93
N GLU A 138 -11.43 1.94 11.24
CA GLU A 138 -12.36 1.02 11.92
C GLU A 138 -12.80 -0.18 11.06
N TRP A 139 -12.57 -0.13 9.74
CA TRP A 139 -12.99 -1.14 8.77
C TRP A 139 -11.92 -2.21 8.52
N VAL A 140 -10.82 -2.22 9.27
CA VAL A 140 -9.73 -3.18 9.14
C VAL A 140 -9.97 -4.39 10.02
N ASP A 141 -10.08 -5.59 9.41
CA ASP A 141 -10.18 -6.88 10.11
C ASP A 141 -8.81 -7.33 10.60
N LEU A 142 -7.80 -7.33 9.72
CA LEU A 142 -6.43 -7.66 10.04
C LEU A 142 -5.53 -6.44 9.88
N GLY A 143 -4.97 -5.97 10.98
CA GLY A 143 -4.08 -4.82 11.01
C GLY A 143 -2.66 -5.15 11.44
N VAL A 144 -1.68 -4.74 10.65
CA VAL A 144 -0.26 -4.83 10.99
C VAL A 144 0.36 -3.43 10.96
N ASN A 145 0.95 -3.00 12.09
CA ASN A 145 1.61 -1.70 12.17
C ASN A 145 3.12 -1.85 12.09
N PHE A 146 3.72 -1.21 11.10
CA PHE A 146 5.15 -1.18 10.85
C PHE A 146 5.79 0.09 11.40
N ARG A 147 7.07 0.01 11.75
CA ARG A 147 7.92 1.16 12.09
C ARG A 147 8.76 1.60 10.91
N TYR A 148 9.07 0.64 10.00
CA TYR A 148 9.96 0.87 8.87
C TYR A 148 9.22 0.77 7.55
N PHE A 149 9.33 1.81 6.72
CA PHE A 149 8.67 1.87 5.41
C PHE A 149 9.04 0.70 4.51
N PHE A 150 10.32 0.33 4.45
CA PHE A 150 10.78 -0.77 3.60
C PHE A 150 10.23 -2.15 4.01
N ALA A 151 10.00 -2.40 5.29
CA ALA A 151 9.36 -3.62 5.74
C ALA A 151 7.89 -3.68 5.30
N ARG A 152 7.16 -2.58 5.49
CA ARG A 152 5.77 -2.42 5.02
C ARG A 152 5.63 -2.58 3.51
N LYS A 153 6.49 -1.91 2.73
CA LYS A 153 6.51 -1.97 1.26
C LYS A 153 6.69 -3.39 0.75
N THR A 154 7.59 -4.16 1.39
CA THR A 154 7.77 -5.58 1.05
C THR A 154 6.47 -6.39 1.21
N MET A 155 5.66 -6.09 2.23
CA MET A 155 4.38 -6.78 2.43
C MET A 155 3.36 -6.43 1.34
N PHE A 156 3.24 -5.15 0.95
CA PHE A 156 2.40 -4.78 -0.19
C PHE A 156 2.79 -5.55 -1.45
N MET A 157 4.07 -5.58 -1.78
CA MET A 157 4.55 -6.25 -2.98
C MET A 157 4.37 -7.78 -2.94
N LYS A 158 4.61 -8.39 -1.77
CA LYS A 158 4.58 -9.86 -1.63
C LYS A 158 3.16 -10.43 -1.68
N TYR A 159 2.20 -9.74 -1.08
CA TYR A 159 0.85 -10.30 -0.86
C TYR A 159 -0.19 -9.80 -1.87
N SER A 160 0.17 -8.89 -2.77
CA SER A 160 -0.76 -8.36 -3.77
C SER A 160 -0.68 -9.12 -5.09
N GLN A 161 -1.85 -9.28 -5.71
CA GLN A 161 -2.01 -9.80 -7.07
C GLN A 161 -2.17 -8.67 -8.10
N ALA A 162 -2.53 -7.46 -7.62
CA ALA A 162 -2.67 -6.24 -8.40
C ALA A 162 -2.54 -5.02 -7.51
N PHE A 163 -2.20 -3.88 -8.11
CA PHE A 163 -2.29 -2.57 -7.45
C PHE A 163 -3.35 -1.71 -8.14
N VAL A 164 -4.16 -1.07 -7.33
CA VAL A 164 -5.14 -0.07 -7.75
C VAL A 164 -4.77 1.27 -7.12
N CYS A 165 -4.49 2.27 -7.94
CA CYS A 165 -4.10 3.59 -7.50
C CYS A 165 -5.18 4.60 -7.86
N LEU A 166 -5.89 5.12 -6.85
CA LEU A 166 -6.76 6.29 -6.97
C LEU A 166 -5.94 7.59 -6.84
N PRO A 167 -6.51 8.75 -7.14
CA PRO A 167 -5.84 10.04 -6.92
C PRO A 167 -5.22 10.14 -5.54
N GLY A 168 -3.92 10.51 -5.48
CA GLY A 168 -3.17 10.51 -4.23
C GLY A 168 -1.92 11.38 -4.25
N GLY A 169 -1.29 11.52 -3.09
CA GLY A 169 -0.07 12.31 -2.93
C GLY A 169 1.21 11.51 -3.12
N PHE A 170 2.30 12.02 -2.54
CA PHE A 170 3.63 11.41 -2.67
C PHE A 170 3.69 9.96 -2.17
N GLY A 171 2.95 9.59 -1.12
CA GLY A 171 2.91 8.20 -0.65
C GLY A 171 2.29 7.24 -1.68
N THR A 172 1.24 7.69 -2.41
CA THR A 172 0.67 6.92 -3.52
C THR A 172 1.63 6.80 -4.69
N MET A 173 2.34 7.89 -5.03
CA MET A 173 3.34 7.89 -6.10
C MET A 173 4.55 7.00 -5.75
N ASP A 174 5.00 7.03 -4.51
CA ASP A 174 6.10 6.21 -4.01
C ASP A 174 5.84 4.71 -4.20
N GLU A 175 4.66 4.23 -3.80
CA GLU A 175 4.28 2.84 -3.99
C GLU A 175 4.04 2.50 -5.48
N LEU A 176 3.46 3.41 -6.25
CA LEU A 176 3.25 3.24 -7.68
C LEU A 176 4.59 3.06 -8.43
N PHE A 177 5.55 3.95 -8.21
CA PHE A 177 6.83 3.90 -8.92
C PHE A 177 7.73 2.76 -8.44
N GLU A 178 7.64 2.37 -7.16
CA GLU A 178 8.31 1.15 -6.69
C GLU A 178 7.76 -0.09 -7.38
N ALA A 179 6.43 -0.24 -7.45
CA ALA A 179 5.78 -1.35 -8.13
C ALA A 179 6.20 -1.41 -9.61
N LEU A 180 6.14 -0.27 -10.32
CA LEU A 180 6.58 -0.17 -11.71
C LEU A 180 8.04 -0.62 -11.88
N THR A 181 8.93 -0.17 -11.00
CA THR A 181 10.35 -0.51 -11.05
C THR A 181 10.56 -2.02 -10.84
N LEU A 182 9.86 -2.62 -9.88
CA LEU A 182 10.01 -4.04 -9.57
C LEU A 182 9.43 -4.94 -10.66
N VAL A 183 8.32 -4.55 -11.28
CA VAL A 183 7.73 -5.27 -12.42
C VAL A 183 8.61 -5.12 -13.66
N GLN A 184 9.05 -3.91 -14.01
CA GLN A 184 9.95 -3.61 -15.12
C GLN A 184 11.25 -4.44 -15.03
N THR A 185 11.83 -4.50 -13.84
CA THR A 185 13.10 -5.23 -13.60
C THR A 185 12.89 -6.73 -13.41
N ARG A 186 11.69 -7.23 -13.56
CA ARG A 186 11.30 -8.65 -13.37
C ARG A 186 11.71 -9.20 -12.00
N LYS A 187 11.71 -8.36 -10.98
CA LYS A 187 11.95 -8.75 -9.57
C LYS A 187 10.73 -9.39 -8.94
N VAL A 188 9.57 -9.04 -9.45
CA VAL A 188 8.28 -9.65 -9.08
C VAL A 188 7.59 -10.16 -10.34
N THR A 189 6.68 -11.10 -10.17
CA THR A 189 5.79 -11.58 -11.24
C THR A 189 5.01 -10.38 -11.78
N GLN A 190 4.77 -10.34 -13.08
CA GLN A 190 3.96 -9.30 -13.69
C GLN A 190 2.54 -9.35 -13.10
N PHE A 191 2.12 -8.25 -12.47
CA PHE A 191 0.75 -8.03 -12.05
C PHE A 191 0.27 -6.65 -12.53
N PRO A 192 -1.03 -6.46 -12.76
CA PRO A 192 -1.53 -5.21 -13.31
C PRO A 192 -1.44 -4.08 -12.28
N ILE A 193 -1.11 -2.90 -12.78
CA ILE A 193 -1.19 -1.65 -12.03
C ILE A 193 -2.29 -0.83 -12.69
N VAL A 194 -3.40 -0.65 -11.97
CA VAL A 194 -4.57 0.07 -12.46
C VAL A 194 -4.63 1.45 -11.85
N LEU A 195 -4.58 2.46 -12.69
CA LEU A 195 -4.78 3.86 -12.34
C LEU A 195 -6.27 4.19 -12.50
N PHE A 196 -6.96 4.41 -11.40
CA PHE A 196 -8.38 4.76 -11.43
C PHE A 196 -8.56 6.27 -11.32
N GLY A 197 -9.33 6.87 -12.22
CA GLY A 197 -9.52 8.32 -12.30
C GLY A 197 -8.71 8.95 -13.45
N THR A 198 -9.12 8.73 -14.70
CA THR A 198 -8.39 9.12 -15.92
C THR A 198 -8.00 10.60 -15.94
N ALA A 199 -8.91 11.47 -15.52
CA ALA A 199 -8.67 12.92 -15.50
C ALA A 199 -7.47 13.31 -14.59
N TYR A 200 -7.28 12.61 -13.48
CA TYR A 200 -6.16 12.86 -12.58
C TYR A 200 -4.83 12.33 -13.16
N TRP A 201 -4.85 11.12 -13.70
CA TRP A 201 -3.65 10.42 -14.14
C TRP A 201 -3.13 10.85 -15.52
N GLN A 202 -3.98 11.49 -16.36
CA GLN A 202 -3.61 11.85 -17.72
C GLN A 202 -2.33 12.68 -17.80
N GLY A 203 -2.16 13.67 -16.91
CA GLY A 203 -0.96 14.51 -16.90
C GLY A 203 0.33 13.74 -16.59
N LEU A 204 0.26 12.74 -15.71
CA LEU A 204 1.39 11.85 -15.43
C LEU A 204 1.69 10.96 -16.64
N LEU A 205 0.67 10.35 -17.25
CA LEU A 205 0.82 9.48 -18.41
C LEU A 205 1.40 10.25 -19.62
N ASP A 206 0.96 11.49 -19.82
CA ASP A 206 1.50 12.35 -20.86
C ASP A 206 2.97 12.71 -20.59
N TRP A 207 3.32 13.02 -19.36
CA TRP A 207 4.72 13.27 -19.00
C TRP A 207 5.60 12.04 -19.18
N LEU A 208 5.14 10.85 -18.81
CA LEU A 208 5.86 9.60 -19.02
C LEU A 208 6.13 9.37 -20.51
N ARG A 209 5.13 9.62 -21.39
CA ARG A 209 5.30 9.48 -22.84
C ARG A 209 6.20 10.54 -23.44
N THR A 210 5.92 11.81 -23.14
CA THR A 210 6.61 12.95 -23.80
C THR A 210 8.00 13.24 -23.26
N SER A 211 8.30 12.76 -22.04
CA SER A 211 9.59 13.03 -21.38
C SER A 211 10.41 11.75 -21.19
N MET A 212 9.90 10.77 -20.45
CA MET A 212 10.69 9.57 -20.13
C MET A 212 10.87 8.65 -21.33
N LEU A 213 9.81 8.34 -22.03
CA LEU A 213 9.86 7.47 -23.22
C LEU A 213 10.62 8.17 -24.36
N ALA A 214 10.27 9.42 -24.68
CA ALA A 214 10.93 10.21 -25.73
C ALA A 214 12.45 10.38 -25.48
N ALA A 215 12.88 10.42 -24.23
CA ALA A 215 14.28 10.47 -23.85
C ALA A 215 14.94 9.07 -23.70
N GLY A 216 14.22 8.01 -24.03
CA GLY A 216 14.72 6.63 -23.94
C GLY A 216 15.03 6.16 -22.52
N LYS A 217 14.36 6.71 -21.49
CA LYS A 217 14.52 6.31 -20.09
C LYS A 217 13.66 5.12 -19.72
N ILE A 218 12.59 4.92 -20.45
CA ILE A 218 11.70 3.75 -20.40
C ILE A 218 11.38 3.29 -21.82
N GLY A 219 10.87 2.06 -21.97
CA GLY A 219 10.39 1.50 -23.23
C GLY A 219 8.86 1.56 -23.35
N GLU A 220 8.33 1.25 -24.54
CA GLU A 220 6.87 1.12 -24.77
C GLU A 220 6.26 0.05 -23.87
N ASP A 221 6.95 -1.07 -23.68
CA ASP A 221 6.50 -2.18 -22.84
C ASP A 221 6.33 -1.74 -21.37
N ASP A 222 7.12 -0.76 -20.90
CA ASP A 222 7.02 -0.24 -19.54
C ASP A 222 5.73 0.57 -19.35
N LEU A 223 5.30 1.31 -20.38
CA LEU A 223 4.02 2.02 -20.36
C LEU A 223 2.82 1.07 -20.42
N ALA A 224 2.97 -0.08 -21.06
CA ALA A 224 1.92 -1.10 -21.15
C ALA A 224 1.63 -1.78 -19.80
N LEU A 225 2.48 -1.59 -18.78
CA LEU A 225 2.23 -2.05 -17.40
C LEU A 225 1.11 -1.27 -16.71
N LEU A 226 0.80 -0.06 -17.20
CA LEU A 226 -0.18 0.84 -16.62
C LEU A 226 -1.52 0.73 -17.37
N HIS A 227 -2.55 0.34 -16.64
CA HIS A 227 -3.93 0.40 -17.12
C HIS A 227 -4.59 1.64 -16.51
N CYS A 228 -5.34 2.41 -17.29
CA CYS A 228 -6.02 3.60 -16.78
C CYS A 228 -7.50 3.55 -17.15
N THR A 229 -8.39 3.63 -16.16
CA THR A 229 -9.84 3.51 -16.36
C THR A 229 -10.63 4.31 -15.33
N ASP A 230 -11.89 4.62 -15.66
CA ASP A 230 -12.91 5.15 -14.75
C ASP A 230 -14.03 4.12 -14.49
N ASP A 231 -13.90 2.92 -15.04
CA ASP A 231 -14.89 1.85 -14.95
C ASP A 231 -14.43 0.75 -13.97
N VAL A 232 -15.25 0.50 -12.95
CA VAL A 232 -14.97 -0.49 -11.91
C VAL A 232 -15.06 -1.92 -12.46
N ASP A 233 -15.97 -2.20 -13.38
CA ASP A 233 -16.10 -3.53 -13.98
C ASP A 233 -14.89 -3.85 -14.86
N GLU A 234 -14.39 -2.85 -15.60
CA GLU A 234 -13.15 -2.98 -16.35
C GLU A 234 -11.95 -3.23 -15.42
N LEU A 235 -11.84 -2.49 -14.31
CA LEU A 235 -10.80 -2.69 -13.30
C LEU A 235 -10.80 -4.15 -12.80
N VAL A 236 -11.95 -4.65 -12.39
CA VAL A 236 -12.08 -6.04 -11.89
C VAL A 236 -11.72 -7.04 -12.97
N ARG A 237 -12.13 -6.81 -14.22
CA ARG A 237 -11.78 -7.66 -15.36
C ARG A 237 -10.27 -7.73 -15.57
N ILE A 238 -9.56 -6.61 -15.54
CA ILE A 238 -8.09 -6.54 -15.66
C ILE A 238 -7.43 -7.38 -14.56
N VAL A 239 -7.87 -7.24 -13.32
CA VAL A 239 -7.35 -8.01 -12.18
C VAL A 239 -7.55 -9.51 -12.38
N LEU A 240 -8.77 -9.94 -12.75
CA LEU A 240 -9.10 -11.34 -12.94
C LEU A 240 -8.35 -11.99 -14.12
N GLU A 241 -8.18 -11.28 -15.23
CA GLU A 241 -7.46 -11.77 -16.41
C GLU A 241 -5.98 -11.99 -16.10
N SER A 242 -5.35 -11.05 -15.41
CA SER A 242 -3.94 -11.19 -14.99
C SER A 242 -3.73 -12.36 -14.04
N HIS A 243 -4.64 -12.60 -13.13
CA HIS A 243 -4.57 -13.73 -12.20
C HIS A 243 -4.60 -15.07 -12.96
N LYS A 244 -5.45 -15.21 -13.97
CA LYS A 244 -5.53 -16.44 -14.79
C LYS A 244 -4.23 -16.72 -15.54
N HIS A 245 -3.56 -15.70 -16.06
CA HIS A 245 -2.28 -15.85 -16.76
C HIS A 245 -1.15 -16.28 -15.82
N ASN A 246 -1.15 -15.80 -14.59
CA ASN A 246 -0.14 -16.14 -13.58
C ASN A 246 -0.37 -17.53 -12.92
N ALA A 247 -1.58 -18.06 -12.98
CA ALA A 247 -1.94 -19.37 -12.42
C ALA A 247 -1.53 -20.56 -13.33
N VAL A 248 -1.10 -20.32 -14.56
CA VAL A 248 -0.53 -21.37 -15.43
C VAL A 248 0.87 -21.70 -14.90
N PRO A 249 1.15 -22.96 -14.46
CA PRO A 249 2.48 -23.31 -13.97
C PRO A 249 3.49 -23.08 -15.10
N ALA A 250 4.57 -22.35 -14.81
CA ALA A 250 5.75 -22.39 -15.67
C ALA A 250 6.14 -23.87 -15.77
N THR A 251 5.94 -24.48 -16.92
CA THR A 251 6.46 -25.81 -17.21
C THR A 251 7.94 -25.76 -16.90
N LEU A 252 8.36 -26.50 -15.89
CA LEU A 252 9.76 -26.73 -15.56
C LEU A 252 10.42 -27.21 -16.83
N HIS A 253 11.19 -26.36 -17.48
CA HIS A 253 12.16 -26.84 -18.49
C HIS A 253 13.25 -27.57 -17.73
N PRO A 254 13.55 -28.81 -18.16
CA PRO A 254 14.54 -29.68 -17.55
C PRO A 254 15.95 -29.09 -17.59
#